data_3c47ffc589da12ba9466e8b2d7ba3662
#
_entry.id   3c47ffc589da12ba9466e8b2d7ba3662
#
_cell.length_a   1.000
_cell.length_b   1.000
_cell.length_c   1.000
_cell.angle_alpha   90.00
_cell.angle_beta   90.00
_cell.angle_gamma   90.00
#
_symmetry.space_group_name_H-M   'P 1'
#
loop_
_entity.id
_entity.type
_entity.pdbx_description
1 polymer ?
#
loop_
_entity_poly.entity_id
_entity_poly.type
_entity_poly.pdbx_seq_one_letter_code
_entity_poly.pdbx_strand_id
1 'polypeptide(L)'
;MDTADGALIERFLEMMAAERGAARNTLAAYRRDLDQASALANGRLARATTAVLRKIMADYSALAASTAARKLSALRQFFAFLLDEGERQDNPALDVARPATRRPLPRILTHADVEKL
;
A
#
# COMPACT_ATOMS: atom_id res chain seq x y z
N MET A 1 -9.07 -14.36 15.11
CA MET A 1 -8.78 -14.13 14.62
C MET A 1 -8.66 -14.37 13.46
N ASP A 2 -8.97 -13.88 12.76
CA ASP A 2 -8.81 -14.15 11.54
C ASP A 2 -7.48 -14.15 11.12
N THR A 3 -7.02 -15.14 10.69
CA THR A 3 -5.68 -15.23 10.37
C THR A 3 -5.39 -15.09 8.92
N ALA A 4 -6.36 -14.83 8.11
CA ALA A 4 -6.11 -14.70 6.69
C ALA A 4 -5.14 -13.58 6.40
N ASP A 5 -5.33 -12.41 7.04
CA ASP A 5 -4.40 -11.32 6.86
C ASP A 5 -3.02 -11.69 7.36
N GLY A 6 -2.94 -12.29 8.53
CA GLY A 6 -1.65 -12.64 9.11
C GLY A 6 -0.84 -13.55 8.23
N ALA A 7 -1.48 -14.60 7.71
CA ALA A 7 -0.78 -15.54 6.84
C ALA A 7 -0.31 -14.87 5.55
N LEU A 8 -1.14 -14.03 4.98
CA LEU A 8 -0.79 -13.35 3.74
C LEU A 8 0.30 -12.31 3.95
N ILE A 9 0.26 -11.62 5.07
CA ILE A 9 1.31 -10.65 5.41
C ILE A 9 2.64 -11.38 5.56
N GLU A 10 2.64 -12.54 6.24
CA GLU A 10 3.87 -13.31 6.37
C GLU A 10 4.43 -13.72 5.02
N ARG A 11 3.57 -14.20 4.14
CA ARG A 11 4.03 -14.61 2.81
C ARG A 11 4.58 -13.43 2.02
N PHE A 12 3.93 -12.27 2.15
CA PHE A 12 4.39 -11.06 1.51
C PHE A 12 5.79 -10.68 2.01
N LEU A 13 5.98 -10.71 3.33
CA LEU A 13 7.27 -10.34 3.88
C LEU A 13 8.36 -11.33 3.50
N GLU A 14 8.01 -12.62 3.42
CA GLU A 14 8.95 -13.61 2.94
C GLU A 14 9.37 -13.36 1.50
N MET A 15 8.41 -12.97 0.67
CA MET A 15 8.73 -12.64 -0.71
C MET A 15 9.64 -11.42 -0.80
N MET A 16 9.36 -10.40 0.01
CA MET A 16 10.19 -9.22 0.02
C MET A 16 11.61 -9.54 0.44
N ALA A 17 11.76 -10.41 1.43
CA ALA A 17 13.09 -10.80 1.88
C ALA A 17 13.81 -11.63 0.84
N ALA A 18 13.12 -12.60 0.26
CA ALA A 18 13.74 -13.55 -0.64
C ALA A 18 13.99 -12.99 -2.04
N GLU A 19 13.02 -12.26 -2.56
CA GLU A 19 13.09 -11.85 -3.95
C GLU A 19 13.63 -10.44 -4.12
N ARG A 20 13.43 -9.58 -3.13
CA ARG A 20 13.86 -8.20 -3.25
C ARG A 20 14.98 -7.84 -2.30
N GLY A 21 15.40 -8.79 -1.46
CA GLY A 21 16.48 -8.53 -0.55
C GLY A 21 16.20 -7.41 0.44
N ALA A 22 14.94 -7.23 0.81
CA ALA A 22 14.58 -6.13 1.69
C ALA A 22 15.30 -6.23 3.02
N ALA A 23 15.75 -5.09 3.52
CA ALA A 23 16.49 -5.04 4.77
C ALA A 23 15.57 -5.40 5.94
N ARG A 24 16.17 -5.90 7.00
CA ARG A 24 15.42 -6.31 8.19
C ARG A 24 14.56 -5.18 8.74
N ASN A 25 15.11 -3.96 8.81
CA ASN A 25 14.35 -2.83 9.35
C ASN A 25 13.17 -2.48 8.45
N THR A 26 13.34 -2.60 7.13
CA THR A 26 12.25 -2.37 6.21
C THR A 26 11.15 -3.40 6.41
N LEU A 27 11.52 -4.67 6.57
CA LEU A 27 10.53 -5.73 6.79
C LEU A 27 9.78 -5.49 8.09
N ALA A 28 10.48 -5.09 9.15
CA ALA A 28 9.83 -4.83 10.43
C ALA A 28 8.87 -3.65 10.33
N ALA A 29 9.27 -2.60 9.61
CA ALA A 29 8.40 -1.44 9.44
C ALA A 29 7.15 -1.80 8.65
N TYR A 30 7.31 -2.55 7.56
CA TYR A 30 6.18 -2.96 6.75
C TYR A 30 5.25 -3.89 7.53
N ARG A 31 5.81 -4.78 8.35
CA ARG A 31 4.97 -5.64 9.18
C ARG A 31 4.09 -4.80 10.10
N ARG A 32 4.68 -3.83 10.78
CA ARG A 32 3.90 -2.97 11.66
C ARG A 32 2.84 -2.20 10.89
N ASP A 33 3.21 -1.68 9.71
CA ASP A 33 2.28 -0.91 8.90
C ASP A 33 1.10 -1.78 8.45
N LEU A 34 1.38 -2.99 8.01
CA LEU A 34 0.31 -3.87 7.53
C LEU A 34 -0.53 -4.41 8.67
N ASP A 35 0.09 -4.72 9.81
CA ASP A 35 -0.69 -5.15 10.98
C ASP A 35 -1.62 -4.03 11.44
N GLN A 36 -1.16 -2.80 11.42
CA GLN A 36 -1.99 -1.67 11.79
C GLN A 36 -3.14 -1.50 10.79
N ALA A 37 -2.82 -1.58 9.51
CA ALA A 37 -3.85 -1.46 8.49
C ALA A 37 -4.88 -2.59 8.60
N SER A 38 -4.42 -3.80 8.93
CA SER A 38 -5.32 -4.91 9.14
C SER A 38 -6.28 -4.63 10.30
N ALA A 39 -5.76 -4.07 11.38
CA ALA A 39 -6.62 -3.71 12.51
C ALA A 39 -7.65 -2.66 12.10
N LEU A 40 -7.24 -1.67 11.30
CA LEU A 40 -8.16 -0.64 10.82
C LEU A 40 -9.20 -1.22 9.88
N ALA A 41 -8.91 -2.33 9.24
CA ALA A 41 -9.83 -3.01 8.34
C ALA A 41 -10.57 -4.17 9.04
N ASN A 42 -10.53 -4.19 10.36
CA ASN A 42 -11.20 -5.22 11.16
C ASN A 42 -10.73 -6.63 10.84
N GLY A 43 -9.44 -6.78 10.58
CA GLY A 43 -8.84 -8.07 10.29
C GLY A 43 -9.08 -8.55 8.87
N ARG A 44 -9.57 -7.69 8.00
CA ARG A 44 -9.91 -8.07 6.63
C ARG A 44 -9.21 -7.21 5.61
N LEU A 45 -7.96 -6.87 5.85
CA LEU A 45 -7.21 -6.03 4.93
C LEU A 45 -7.11 -6.67 3.55
N ALA A 46 -6.84 -7.97 3.50
CA ALA A 46 -6.65 -8.64 2.23
C ALA A 46 -7.91 -8.60 1.36
N ARG A 47 -9.06 -8.39 1.97
CA ARG A 47 -10.32 -8.29 1.24
C ARG A 47 -10.88 -6.88 1.21
N ALA A 48 -10.08 -5.91 1.58
CA ALA A 48 -10.56 -4.53 1.71
C ALA A 48 -11.05 -4.00 0.36
N THR A 49 -12.09 -3.20 0.43
CA THR A 49 -12.58 -2.50 -0.76
C THR A 49 -11.87 -1.16 -0.87
N THR A 50 -12.06 -0.50 -1.99
CA THR A 50 -11.54 0.85 -2.18
C THR A 50 -12.06 1.78 -1.09
N ALA A 51 -13.32 1.62 -0.69
CA ALA A 51 -13.92 2.47 0.34
C ALA A 51 -13.20 2.29 1.69
N VAL A 52 -12.89 1.04 2.05
CA VAL A 52 -12.16 0.77 3.28
C VAL A 52 -10.77 1.40 3.22
N LEU A 53 -10.09 1.26 2.10
CA LEU A 53 -8.77 1.84 1.97
C LEU A 53 -8.80 3.36 2.04
N ARG A 54 -9.84 3.99 1.52
CA ARG A 54 -9.97 5.44 1.64
C ARG A 54 -10.05 5.88 3.10
N LYS A 55 -10.76 5.10 3.92
CA LYS A 55 -10.82 5.41 5.34
C LYS A 55 -9.47 5.28 5.99
N ILE A 56 -8.73 4.24 5.64
CA ILE A 56 -7.39 4.05 6.17
C ILE A 56 -6.50 5.22 5.76
N MET A 57 -6.59 5.63 4.52
CA MET A 57 -5.76 6.72 4.04
C MET A 57 -6.14 8.05 4.66
N ALA A 58 -7.41 8.22 5.03
CA ALA A 58 -7.80 9.41 5.76
C ALA A 58 -7.11 9.47 7.10
N ASP A 59 -6.96 8.31 7.77
CA ASP A 59 -6.21 8.26 9.02
C ASP A 59 -4.74 8.62 8.78
N TYR A 60 -4.18 8.20 7.66
CA TYR A 60 -2.78 8.50 7.35
C TYR A 60 -2.55 9.99 7.11
N SER A 61 -3.58 10.70 6.70
CA SER A 61 -3.41 12.12 6.40
C SER A 61 -3.03 12.95 7.62
N ALA A 62 -3.23 12.41 8.81
CA ALA A 62 -2.84 13.10 10.04
C ALA A 62 -1.39 12.84 10.42
N LEU A 63 -0.69 12.01 9.67
CA LEU A 63 0.68 11.62 9.98
C LEU A 63 1.66 12.47 9.21
N ALA A 64 2.92 12.42 9.64
CA ALA A 64 3.97 13.07 8.87
C ALA A 64 4.00 12.51 7.45
N ALA A 65 4.35 13.35 6.49
CA ALA A 65 4.30 12.97 5.09
C ALA A 65 5.15 11.73 4.79
N SER A 66 6.34 11.64 5.36
CA SER A 66 7.19 10.49 5.10
C SER A 66 6.61 9.20 5.66
N THR A 67 5.99 9.28 6.84
CA THR A 67 5.36 8.11 7.44
C THR A 67 4.16 7.67 6.61
N ALA A 68 3.34 8.61 6.19
CA ALA A 68 2.17 8.29 5.37
C ALA A 68 2.60 7.67 4.05
N ALA A 69 3.66 8.20 3.44
CA ALA A 69 4.16 7.66 2.18
C ALA A 69 4.66 6.23 2.33
N ARG A 70 5.37 5.93 3.43
CA ARG A 70 5.84 4.58 3.66
C ARG A 70 4.67 3.62 3.86
N LYS A 71 3.67 4.02 4.63
CA LYS A 71 2.51 3.17 4.87
C LYS A 71 1.74 2.92 3.58
N LEU A 72 1.60 3.94 2.75
CA LEU A 72 0.95 3.76 1.47
C LEU A 72 1.74 2.82 0.56
N SER A 73 3.07 2.94 0.57
CA SER A 73 3.91 2.05 -0.20
C SER A 73 3.73 0.61 0.24
N ALA A 74 3.66 0.37 1.56
CA ALA A 74 3.44 -0.98 2.07
C ALA A 74 2.11 -1.54 1.56
N LEU A 75 1.06 -0.73 1.58
CA LEU A 75 -0.24 -1.18 1.09
C LEU A 75 -0.20 -1.50 -0.40
N ARG A 76 0.41 -0.63 -1.19
CA ARG A 76 0.47 -0.86 -2.63
C ARG A 76 1.21 -2.15 -2.95
N GLN A 77 2.33 -2.37 -2.28
CA GLN A 77 3.11 -3.56 -2.55
C GLN A 77 2.42 -4.81 -2.06
N PHE A 78 1.75 -4.72 -0.91
CA PHE A 78 1.00 -5.86 -0.41
C PHE A 78 -0.12 -6.25 -1.37
N PHE A 79 -0.89 -5.28 -1.87
CA PHE A 79 -1.97 -5.60 -2.79
C PHE A 79 -1.44 -6.04 -4.15
N ALA A 80 -0.29 -5.54 -4.59
CA ALA A 80 0.33 -6.05 -5.80
C ALA A 80 0.72 -7.52 -5.63
N PHE A 81 1.24 -7.86 -4.46
CA PHE A 81 1.57 -9.25 -4.15
C PHE A 81 0.31 -10.13 -4.18
N LEU A 82 -0.78 -9.66 -3.57
CA LEU A 82 -2.02 -10.43 -3.57
C LEU A 82 -2.54 -10.65 -4.99
N LEU A 83 -2.43 -9.65 -5.82
CA LEU A 83 -2.84 -9.77 -7.21
C LEU A 83 -1.98 -10.80 -7.94
N ASP A 84 -0.66 -10.74 -7.74
CA ASP A 84 0.25 -11.69 -8.38
C ASP A 84 0.01 -13.12 -7.92
N GLU A 85 -0.40 -13.30 -6.67
CA GLU A 85 -0.63 -14.64 -6.11
C GLU A 85 -2.03 -15.16 -6.43
N GLY A 86 -2.83 -14.36 -7.10
CA GLY A 86 -4.19 -14.78 -7.40
C GLY A 86 -5.16 -14.68 -6.24
N GLU A 87 -4.76 -14.01 -5.16
CA GLU A 87 -5.64 -13.83 -4.00
C GLU A 87 -6.68 -12.75 -4.26
N ARG A 88 -6.39 -11.85 -5.18
CA ARG A 88 -7.32 -10.81 -5.60
C ARG A 88 -7.19 -10.64 -7.11
N GLN A 89 -8.18 -9.97 -7.69
CA GLN A 89 -8.16 -9.67 -9.11
C GLN A 89 -7.97 -8.18 -9.37
N ASP A 90 -7.66 -7.43 -8.35
CA ASP A 90 -7.47 -5.98 -8.46
C ASP A 90 -6.45 -5.50 -7.44
N ASN A 91 -6.01 -4.26 -7.59
CA ASN A 91 -5.17 -3.63 -6.60
C ASN A 91 -5.85 -2.35 -6.16
N PRO A 92 -6.70 -2.41 -5.12
CA PRO A 92 -7.48 -1.25 -4.71
C PRO A 92 -6.63 -0.09 -4.20
N ALA A 93 -5.40 -0.35 -3.79
CA ALA A 93 -4.53 0.71 -3.34
C ALA A 93 -4.15 1.66 -4.47
N LEU A 94 -4.15 1.17 -5.70
CA LEU A 94 -3.87 2.05 -6.84
C LEU A 94 -5.03 3.01 -7.09
N ASP A 95 -6.25 2.55 -6.81
CA ASP A 95 -7.42 3.38 -7.06
C ASP A 95 -7.55 4.55 -6.10
N VAL A 96 -7.01 4.40 -4.89
CA VAL A 96 -7.11 5.46 -3.93
C VAL A 96 -5.87 6.29 -3.83
N ALA A 97 -4.97 6.04 -4.66
CA ALA A 97 -3.76 6.61 -4.56
C ALA A 97 -3.65 7.99 -4.75
N ARG A 98 -2.86 8.70 -4.66
CA ARG A 98 -2.62 9.88 -4.95
C ARG A 98 -3.40 10.72 -4.29
N PRO A 99 -3.32 10.89 -3.20
CA PRO A 99 -3.99 11.79 -2.51
C PRO A 99 -3.69 13.05 -3.01
N ALA A 100 -4.27 13.59 -3.03
CA ALA A 100 -4.06 14.73 -3.36
C ALA A 100 -3.01 15.33 -3.63
N THR A 101 -2.76 15.48 -3.88
CA THR A 101 -1.94 16.05 -4.11
C THR A 101 -1.87 16.64 -4.95
N ARG A 102 -2.04 16.90 -5.19
CA ARG A 102 -2.05 17.52 -5.79
C ARG A 102 -1.42 18.05 -6.37
N ARG A 103 -0.97 18.10 -6.92
CA ARG A 103 -0.30 18.61 -7.51
C ARG A 103 0.10 18.47 -8.25
N PRO A 104 0.18 18.70 -8.76
CA PRO A 104 0.66 18.63 -9.67
C PRO A 104 1.53 18.53 -10.19
N LEU A 105 1.72 18.40 -10.49
CA LEU A 105 2.30 18.32 -11.19
C LEU A 105 2.85 18.29 -11.95
N PRO A 106 3.07 18.54 -12.08
CA PRO A 106 3.41 18.64 -12.91
C PRO A 106 3.97 18.38 -13.59
N ARG A 107 3.71 18.16 -13.71
CA ARG A 107 3.91 17.86 -14.47
C ARG A 107 4.32 17.66 -15.25
N ILE A 108 4.18 17.73 -15.16
CA ILE A 108 4.25 17.58 -15.93
C ILE A 108 4.65 17.50 -16.74
N LEU A 109 4.56 17.51 -16.78
CA LEU A 109 4.61 17.46 -17.69
C LEU A 109 5.06 17.31 -18.48
N THR A 110 5.09 17.40 -18.37
CA THR A 110 5.14 17.30 -19.30
C THR A 110 5.59 17.01 -20.02
N HIS A 111 5.48 16.84 -20.08
CA HIS A 111 5.43 16.65 -21.04
C HIS A 111 5.42 16.67 -21.62
N ALA A 112 5.38 16.91 -21.33
CA ALA A 112 5.01 17.05 -22.08
C ALA A 112 5.13 17.41 -22.49
N ASP A 113 4.93 17.41 -22.18
CA ASP A 113 4.69 17.72 -22.81
C ASP A 113 5.11 17.99 -23.30
N VAL A 114 5.21 17.99 -23.09
CA VAL A 114 5.22 18.17 -23.89
C VAL A 114 5.48 18.19 -24.46
N GLU A 115 5.41 18.07 -24.32
CA GLU A 115 5.28 18.05 -25.02
C GLU A 115 5.29 18.25 -25.56
N LYS A 116 5.13 18.33 -25.51
CA LYS A 116 4.82 18.42 -26.02
C LYS A 116 4.77 18.66 -26.42
N LEU A 117 4.73 18.70 -26.12
CA LEU A 117 4.40 18.81 -26.59
C LEU A 117 4.37 18.87 -26.98
#